data_2fe975947771d37648fb3e712a4d2813
#
_entry.id   2fe975947771d37648fb3e712a4d2813
#
_cell.length_a   1.000
_cell.length_b   1.000
_cell.length_c   1.000
_cell.angle_alpha   90.00
_cell.angle_beta   90.00
_cell.angle_gamma   90.00
#
_symmetry.space_group_name_H-M   'P 1'
#
loop_
_entity.id
_entity.type
_entity.pdbx_description
1 polymer ?
#
loop_
_entity_poly.entity_id
_entity_poly.type
_entity_poly.pdbx_seq_one_letter_code
_entity_poly.pdbx_strand_id
1 'polypeptide(L)'
;MAKPILEKLYYTISEVSKKTGVKEYVLRYWETEFPTLRPLKSSSGQRKYKQKDIDRIQQIKQLLYDESYTIAGAKRKLAEQEIPADKKRDLIELLQYTKKELRTLLTKLNR
;
A
#
# COMPACT_ATOMS: atom_id res chain seq x y z
N MET A 1 -34.39 -7.22 8.99
CA MET A 1 -34.31 -5.78 9.11
C MET A 1 -33.18 -5.28 8.19
N ALA A 2 -33.50 -4.40 7.26
CA ALA A 2 -32.52 -3.89 6.33
C ALA A 2 -31.50 -3.04 7.06
N LYS A 3 -30.23 -3.30 6.83
CA LYS A 3 -29.18 -2.41 7.32
C LYS A 3 -29.34 -1.05 6.65
N PRO A 4 -29.04 0.05 7.36
CA PRO A 4 -29.04 1.34 6.70
C PRO A 4 -28.15 1.26 5.47
N ILE A 5 -28.63 1.75 4.37
CA ILE A 5 -27.90 1.77 3.09
C ILE A 5 -26.68 2.67 3.21
N LEU A 6 -26.71 3.61 4.17
CA LEU A 6 -25.60 4.52 4.41
C LEU A 6 -24.61 3.87 5.37
N GLU A 7 -23.62 3.18 4.79
CA GLU A 7 -22.48 2.76 5.57
C GLU A 7 -21.72 4.00 6.02
N LYS A 8 -21.06 3.90 7.17
CA LYS A 8 -20.23 4.98 7.67
C LYS A 8 -19.13 5.27 6.68
N LEU A 9 -19.09 6.49 6.15
CA LEU A 9 -18.12 6.89 5.14
C LEU A 9 -16.72 7.06 5.72
N TYR A 10 -16.63 7.50 6.96
CA TYR A 10 -15.35 7.80 7.61
C TYR A 10 -15.28 7.23 9.01
N TYR A 11 -14.08 6.88 9.41
CA TYR A 11 -13.77 6.35 10.73
C TYR A 11 -12.68 7.19 11.37
N THR A 12 -12.76 7.35 12.69
CA THR A 12 -11.69 8.00 13.44
C THR A 12 -10.54 7.02 13.64
N ILE A 13 -9.37 7.55 14.01
CA ILE A 13 -8.21 6.69 14.31
C ILE A 13 -8.51 5.74 15.47
N SER A 14 -9.27 6.19 16.46
CA SER A 14 -9.69 5.36 17.58
C SER A 14 -10.55 4.18 17.12
N GLU A 15 -11.51 4.45 16.23
CA GLU A 15 -12.37 3.40 15.67
C GLU A 15 -11.56 2.39 14.82
N VAL A 16 -10.63 2.89 14.02
CA VAL A 16 -9.76 2.05 13.19
C VAL A 16 -8.86 1.19 14.07
N SER A 17 -8.31 1.76 15.13
CA SER A 17 -7.50 1.03 16.10
C SER A 17 -8.28 -0.12 16.71
N LYS A 18 -9.53 0.12 17.12
CA LYS A 18 -10.39 -0.92 17.67
C LYS A 18 -10.72 -2.02 16.66
N LYS A 19 -11.02 -1.62 15.42
CA LYS A 19 -11.39 -2.56 14.35
C LYS A 19 -10.22 -3.45 13.92
N THR A 20 -9.02 -2.89 13.86
CA THR A 20 -7.84 -3.59 13.35
C THR A 20 -6.99 -4.23 14.44
N GLY A 21 -7.15 -3.80 15.67
CA GLY A 21 -6.29 -4.22 16.77
C GLY A 21 -4.91 -3.58 16.75
N VAL A 22 -4.70 -2.59 15.89
CA VAL A 22 -3.43 -1.87 15.77
C VAL A 22 -3.52 -0.60 16.61
N LYS A 23 -2.51 -0.34 17.43
CA LYS A 23 -2.51 0.84 18.31
C LYS A 23 -2.41 2.13 17.50
N GLU A 24 -3.02 3.21 18.00
CA GLU A 24 -3.07 4.48 17.29
C GLU A 24 -1.68 5.02 16.93
N TYR A 25 -0.70 4.92 17.83
CA TYR A 25 0.63 5.41 17.53
C TYR A 25 1.33 4.59 16.43
N VAL A 26 0.99 3.31 16.30
CA VAL A 26 1.48 2.47 15.22
C VAL A 26 0.85 2.88 13.90
N LEU A 27 -0.46 3.19 13.90
CA LEU A 27 -1.15 3.68 12.71
C LEU A 27 -0.54 4.98 12.20
N ARG A 28 -0.22 5.91 13.11
CA ARG A 28 0.44 7.16 12.74
C ARG A 28 1.82 6.92 12.14
N TYR A 29 2.56 5.98 12.70
CA TYR A 29 3.87 5.59 12.16
C TYR A 29 3.72 5.01 10.76
N TRP A 30 2.76 4.12 10.56
CA TRP A 30 2.54 3.52 9.24
C TRP A 30 2.16 4.54 8.17
N GLU A 31 1.45 5.59 8.53
CA GLU A 31 1.15 6.67 7.58
C GLU A 31 2.43 7.33 7.05
N THR A 32 3.47 7.41 7.86
CA THR A 32 4.75 7.98 7.41
C THR A 32 5.53 7.01 6.54
N GLU A 33 5.36 5.72 6.74
CA GLU A 33 6.12 4.69 6.03
C GLU A 33 5.42 4.19 4.76
N PHE A 34 4.10 4.17 4.74
CA PHE A 34 3.33 3.62 3.62
C PHE A 34 2.63 4.75 2.86
N PRO A 35 3.15 5.14 1.69
CA PRO A 35 2.58 6.26 0.92
C PRO A 35 1.13 6.04 0.48
N THR A 36 0.70 4.79 0.38
CA THR A 36 -0.65 4.44 -0.03
C THR A 36 -1.66 4.59 1.10
N LEU A 37 -1.22 4.70 2.33
CA LEU A 37 -2.08 4.89 3.49
C LEU A 37 -2.17 6.39 3.79
N ARG A 38 -3.14 7.04 3.17
CA ARG A 38 -3.33 8.50 3.30
C ARG A 38 -4.76 8.83 3.73
N PRO A 39 -5.03 8.79 5.04
CA PRO A 39 -6.35 9.23 5.49
C PRO A 39 -6.53 10.72 5.25
N LEU A 40 -7.75 11.12 5.00
CA LEU A 40 -8.08 12.53 4.89
C LEU A 40 -7.95 13.17 6.28
N LYS A 41 -7.56 14.44 6.31
CA LYS A 41 -7.58 15.21 7.54
C LYS A 41 -8.65 16.28 7.45
N SER A 42 -9.40 16.42 8.52
CA SER A 42 -10.37 17.51 8.63
C SER A 42 -9.62 18.83 8.85
N SER A 43 -10.36 19.94 8.78
CA SER A 43 -9.80 21.27 9.04
C SER A 43 -9.23 21.39 10.45
N SER A 44 -9.74 20.61 11.40
CA SER A 44 -9.22 20.56 12.77
C SER A 44 -8.01 19.62 12.93
N GLY A 45 -7.56 18.99 11.86
CA GLY A 45 -6.42 18.07 11.90
C GLY A 45 -6.76 16.64 12.27
N GLN A 46 -8.04 16.33 12.48
CA GLN A 46 -8.45 14.95 12.76
C GLN A 46 -8.36 14.08 11.50
N ARG A 47 -7.84 12.86 11.69
CA ARG A 47 -7.75 11.88 10.62
C ARG A 47 -9.13 11.26 10.33
N LYS A 48 -9.43 11.12 9.05
CA LYS A 48 -10.66 10.46 8.58
C LYS A 48 -10.27 9.31 7.67
N TYR A 49 -10.49 8.10 8.16
CA TYR A 49 -10.17 6.88 7.42
C TYR A 49 -11.39 6.39 6.67
N LYS A 50 -11.17 5.90 5.45
CA LYS A 50 -12.19 5.21 4.66
C LYS A 50 -12.05 3.70 4.83
N GLN A 51 -13.05 2.97 4.38
CA GLN A 51 -12.96 1.50 4.43
C GLN A 51 -11.74 0.97 3.69
N LYS A 52 -11.36 1.56 2.57
CA LYS A 52 -10.16 1.15 1.84
C LYS A 52 -8.88 1.33 2.66
N ASP A 53 -8.83 2.36 3.51
CA ASP A 53 -7.70 2.56 4.41
C ASP A 53 -7.64 1.46 5.46
N ILE A 54 -8.79 1.06 6.00
CA ILE A 54 -8.89 -0.04 6.95
C ILE A 54 -8.41 -1.34 6.29
N ASP A 55 -8.83 -1.60 5.06
CA ASP A 55 -8.41 -2.79 4.32
C ASP A 55 -6.90 -2.81 4.11
N ARG A 56 -6.30 -1.67 3.79
CA ARG A 56 -4.85 -1.54 3.66
C ARG A 56 -4.13 -1.78 4.97
N ILE A 57 -4.67 -1.26 6.06
CA ILE A 57 -4.11 -1.47 7.40
C ILE A 57 -4.12 -2.96 7.74
N GLN A 58 -5.20 -3.66 7.42
CA GLN A 58 -5.27 -5.10 7.62
C GLN A 58 -4.24 -5.85 6.78
N GLN A 59 -4.02 -5.43 5.55
CA GLN A 59 -2.99 -6.01 4.69
C GLN A 59 -1.58 -5.79 5.26
N ILE A 60 -1.29 -4.57 5.72
CA ILE A 60 0.00 -4.24 6.34
C ILE A 60 0.20 -5.10 7.59
N LYS A 61 -0.83 -5.18 8.42
CA LYS A 61 -0.79 -5.98 9.64
C LYS A 61 -0.45 -7.43 9.34
N GLN A 62 -1.12 -8.01 8.34
CA GLN A 62 -0.87 -9.38 7.93
C GLN A 62 0.58 -9.58 7.47
N LEU A 63 1.09 -8.68 6.64
CA LEU A 63 2.45 -8.79 6.14
C LEU A 63 3.49 -8.68 7.25
N LEU A 64 3.33 -7.73 8.17
CA LEU A 64 4.31 -7.48 9.22
C LEU A 64 4.22 -8.49 10.36
N TYR A 65 3.01 -8.83 10.81
CA TYR A 65 2.82 -9.65 11.99
C TYR A 65 2.69 -11.15 11.69
N ASP A 66 1.99 -11.49 10.62
CA ASP A 66 1.75 -12.90 10.28
C ASP A 66 2.82 -13.46 9.34
N GLU A 67 3.29 -12.66 8.39
CA GLU A 67 4.24 -13.10 7.37
C GLU A 67 5.66 -12.59 7.61
N SER A 68 5.87 -11.87 8.71
CA SER A 68 7.20 -11.39 9.13
C SER A 68 7.95 -10.53 8.11
N TYR A 69 7.24 -9.81 7.27
CA TYR A 69 7.86 -8.88 6.36
C TYR A 69 8.49 -7.71 7.13
N THR A 70 9.58 -7.17 6.59
CA THR A 70 10.10 -5.87 7.03
C THR A 70 9.21 -4.75 6.49
N ILE A 71 9.33 -3.55 7.05
CA ILE A 71 8.61 -2.38 6.52
C ILE A 71 8.92 -2.19 5.02
N ALA A 72 10.20 -2.25 4.65
CA ALA A 72 10.62 -2.10 3.25
C ALA A 72 10.02 -3.19 2.36
N GLY A 73 10.02 -4.43 2.83
CA GLY A 73 9.44 -5.55 2.10
C GLY A 73 7.93 -5.43 1.93
N ALA A 74 7.24 -5.03 2.99
CA ALA A 74 5.79 -4.80 2.94
C ALA A 74 5.43 -3.68 1.97
N LYS A 75 6.20 -2.58 1.96
CA LYS A 75 6.00 -1.47 1.01
C LYS A 75 6.10 -1.96 -0.43
N ARG A 76 7.11 -2.76 -0.73
CA ARG A 76 7.30 -3.32 -2.08
C ARG A 76 6.16 -4.26 -2.45
N LYS A 77 5.75 -5.12 -1.53
CA LYS A 77 4.67 -6.07 -1.77
C LYS A 77 3.35 -5.37 -2.09
N LEU A 78 3.01 -4.35 -1.33
CA LEU A 78 1.79 -3.57 -1.54
C LEU A 78 1.85 -2.77 -2.84
N ALA A 79 3.00 -2.21 -3.19
CA ALA A 79 3.18 -1.49 -4.44
C ALA A 79 2.98 -2.40 -5.65
N GLU A 80 3.47 -3.63 -5.60
CA GLU A 80 3.25 -4.62 -6.64
C GLU A 80 1.78 -4.96 -6.83
N GLN A 81 1.04 -5.08 -5.73
CA GLN A 81 -0.38 -5.43 -5.77
C GLN A 81 -1.25 -4.32 -6.34
N GLU A 82 -0.80 -3.08 -6.30
CA GLU A 82 -1.54 -1.94 -6.84
C GLU A 82 -1.43 -1.79 -8.35
N ILE A 83 -0.45 -2.42 -8.97
CA ILE A 83 -0.27 -2.37 -10.42
C ILE A 83 -1.22 -3.39 -11.04
N PRO A 84 -2.15 -2.97 -11.95
CA PRO A 84 -3.00 -3.89 -12.66
C PRO A 84 -2.19 -4.95 -13.43
N ALA A 85 -2.75 -6.14 -13.59
CA ALA A 85 -2.05 -7.26 -14.21
C ALA A 85 -1.57 -6.96 -15.63
N ASP A 86 -2.37 -6.26 -16.42
CA ASP A 86 -1.99 -5.85 -17.78
C ASP A 86 -0.81 -4.87 -17.76
N LYS A 87 -0.80 -3.93 -16.80
CA LYS A 87 0.30 -2.99 -16.64
C LYS A 87 1.57 -3.69 -16.17
N LYS A 88 1.44 -4.70 -15.31
CA LYS A 88 2.59 -5.50 -14.88
C LYS A 88 3.26 -6.18 -16.05
N ARG A 89 2.46 -6.75 -16.97
CA ARG A 89 2.97 -7.38 -18.18
C ARG A 89 3.74 -6.39 -19.04
N ASP A 90 3.17 -5.21 -19.28
CA ASP A 90 3.79 -4.16 -20.07
C ASP A 90 5.12 -3.71 -19.45
N LEU A 91 5.15 -3.55 -18.13
CA LEU A 91 6.37 -3.17 -17.41
C LEU A 91 7.45 -4.24 -17.53
N ILE A 92 7.08 -5.50 -17.41
CA ILE A 92 8.02 -6.62 -17.56
C ILE A 92 8.61 -6.65 -18.96
N GLU A 93 7.78 -6.50 -19.98
CA GLU A 93 8.23 -6.46 -21.37
C GLU A 93 9.21 -5.30 -21.60
N LEU A 94 8.87 -4.11 -21.07
CA LEU A 94 9.73 -2.94 -21.19
C LEU A 94 11.08 -3.16 -20.50
N LEU A 95 11.08 -3.75 -19.31
CA LEU A 95 12.31 -4.05 -18.59
C LEU A 95 13.18 -5.06 -19.35
N GLN A 96 12.57 -6.08 -19.92
CA GLN A 96 13.29 -7.07 -20.72
C GLN A 96 13.90 -6.45 -21.97
N TYR A 97 13.17 -5.60 -22.65
CA TYR A 97 13.65 -4.86 -23.82
C TYR A 97 14.85 -3.98 -23.44
N THR A 98 14.74 -3.20 -22.38
CA THR A 98 15.80 -2.32 -21.90
C THR A 98 17.06 -3.11 -21.53
N LYS A 99 16.89 -4.26 -20.87
CA LYS A 99 17.98 -5.14 -20.51
C LYS A 99 18.71 -5.65 -21.76
N LYS A 100 17.96 -6.05 -22.77
CA LYS A 100 18.51 -6.52 -24.05
C LYS A 100 19.30 -5.43 -24.74
N GLU A 101 18.75 -4.21 -24.82
CA GLU A 101 19.43 -3.07 -25.43
C GLU A 101 20.74 -2.72 -24.71
N LEU A 102 20.76 -2.78 -23.38
CA LEU A 102 21.96 -2.56 -22.59
C LEU A 102 23.03 -3.60 -22.89
N ARG A 103 22.65 -4.86 -23.00
CA ARG A 103 23.60 -5.94 -23.35
C ARG A 103 24.21 -5.72 -24.73
N THR A 104 23.39 -5.32 -25.70
CA THR A 104 23.84 -5.02 -27.05
C THR A 104 24.86 -3.88 -27.04
N LEU A 105 24.60 -2.81 -26.30
CA LEU A 105 25.50 -1.68 -26.17
C LEU A 105 26.81 -2.08 -25.52
N LEU A 106 26.76 -2.88 -24.45
CA LEU A 106 27.97 -3.36 -23.78
C LEU A 106 28.82 -4.22 -24.70
N THR A 107 28.18 -5.08 -25.48
CA THR A 107 28.89 -5.91 -26.48
C THR A 107 29.61 -5.04 -27.50
N LYS A 108 28.95 -4.00 -27.98
CA LYS A 108 29.57 -3.07 -28.95
C LYS A 108 30.75 -2.31 -28.35
N LEU A 109 30.66 -1.93 -27.09
CA LEU A 109 31.74 -1.21 -26.41
C LEU A 109 32.96 -2.08 -26.14
N ASN A 110 32.76 -3.38 -26.01
CA ASN A 110 33.83 -4.34 -25.69
C ASN A 110 34.55 -4.90 -26.93
N ARG A 111 34.24 -4.41 -28.10
CA ARG A 111 34.93 -4.79 -29.32
C ARG A 111 36.23 -4.04 -29.49
#